data_65f76335eb44ab5e73692d80d2d492c7
#
_entry.id   65f76335eb44ab5e73692d80d2d492c7
#
_cell.length_a   1.000
_cell.length_b   1.000
_cell.length_c   1.000
_cell.angle_alpha   90.00
_cell.angle_beta   90.00
_cell.angle_gamma   90.00
#
_symmetry.space_group_name_H-M   'P 1'
#
loop_
_entity.id
_entity.type
_entity.pdbx_description
1 polymer ?
#
loop_
_entity_poly.entity_id
_entity_poly.type
_entity_poly.pdbx_seq_one_letter_code
_entity_poly.pdbx_strand_id
1 'polypeptide(L)'
;MDGIRKIVEDAGYELALLEKYTDKGQLLEAVADVDALIVRSDKVTAEVIAAAKNLKIVVRAGAGYDNVDLAAASARGIVVMNTPGQNSNAVAELALAMMIFMSRNRFTPGTGTELQGKTLGIHAYGNVGRLVGRKGKALGMNVVAYDPFIADGAVFEADGVKKVASVEELYRVSDFLSLHIPATAQTKGSIGYDLMMSMPKGATLVNTARKEVIDEEGVVRAMTEREDLKYITDIAAGNQAELDEKFGKRVFATAKKMGAETAEANVNAGLAAANQIVDFLKNGNTRFQVNK
;
A
#
# COMPACT_ATOMS: atom_id res chain seq x y z
N MET A 1 -0.46 0.35 -22.57
CA MET A 1 -0.47 1.74 -23.13
C MET A 1 -1.67 1.98 -24.02
N ASP A 2 -2.08 1.04 -24.87
CA ASP A 2 -3.17 1.23 -25.84
C ASP A 2 -4.51 1.67 -25.24
N GLY A 3 -4.86 1.14 -24.06
CA GLY A 3 -6.08 1.55 -23.36
C GLY A 3 -6.07 3.00 -22.86
N ILE A 4 -4.91 3.49 -22.37
CA ILE A 4 -4.75 4.89 -21.98
C ILE A 4 -4.87 5.80 -23.20
N ARG A 5 -4.16 5.45 -24.27
CA ARG A 5 -4.21 6.18 -25.56
C ARG A 5 -5.64 6.29 -26.05
N LYS A 6 -6.35 5.18 -26.12
CA LYS A 6 -7.74 5.15 -26.57
C LYS A 6 -8.65 6.08 -25.73
N ILE A 7 -8.54 6.06 -24.41
CA ILE A 7 -9.35 6.91 -23.51
C ILE A 7 -9.08 8.40 -23.78
N VAL A 8 -7.80 8.77 -23.94
CA VAL A 8 -7.39 10.17 -24.13
C VAL A 8 -7.78 10.68 -25.51
N GLU A 9 -7.48 9.91 -26.57
CA GLU A 9 -7.76 10.28 -27.96
C GLU A 9 -9.27 10.26 -28.30
N ASP A 10 -10.04 9.27 -27.80
CA ASP A 10 -11.50 9.25 -27.95
C ASP A 10 -12.18 10.45 -27.25
N ALA A 11 -11.52 11.03 -26.25
CA ALA A 11 -11.98 12.23 -25.58
C ALA A 11 -11.64 13.54 -26.32
N GLY A 12 -10.84 13.46 -27.40
CA GLY A 12 -10.39 14.58 -28.22
C GLY A 12 -9.11 15.26 -27.73
N TYR A 13 -8.31 14.58 -26.89
CA TYR A 13 -7.03 15.06 -26.38
C TYR A 13 -5.87 14.33 -27.04
N GLU A 14 -4.69 14.93 -27.02
CA GLU A 14 -3.45 14.35 -27.49
C GLU A 14 -2.69 13.67 -26.34
N LEU A 15 -2.09 12.48 -26.59
CA LEU A 15 -1.25 11.77 -25.64
C LEU A 15 0.21 11.78 -26.09
N ALA A 16 1.06 12.50 -25.37
CA ALA A 16 2.51 12.40 -25.47
C ALA A 16 3.05 11.37 -24.46
N LEU A 17 4.06 10.60 -24.87
CA LEU A 17 4.70 9.58 -24.02
C LEU A 17 6.17 9.92 -23.81
N LEU A 18 6.62 9.88 -22.55
CA LEU A 18 8.03 9.94 -22.19
C LEU A 18 8.39 8.63 -21.49
N GLU A 19 9.07 7.73 -22.19
CA GLU A 19 9.49 6.42 -21.70
C GLU A 19 11.01 6.31 -21.61
N LYS A 20 11.50 5.64 -20.56
CA LYS A 20 12.93 5.26 -20.42
C LYS A 20 13.91 6.44 -20.54
N TYR A 21 13.50 7.63 -20.15
CA TYR A 21 14.41 8.77 -20.10
C TYR A 21 15.49 8.58 -19.02
N THR A 22 16.69 9.12 -19.27
CA THR A 22 17.86 8.98 -18.41
C THR A 22 18.33 10.29 -17.83
N ASP A 23 17.86 11.40 -18.40
CA ASP A 23 18.19 12.75 -17.97
C ASP A 23 16.93 13.51 -17.52
N LYS A 24 17.04 14.18 -16.37
CA LYS A 24 15.97 15.02 -15.82
C LYS A 24 15.56 16.15 -16.78
N GLY A 25 16.47 16.67 -17.60
CA GLY A 25 16.18 17.67 -18.61
C GLY A 25 15.10 17.24 -19.59
N GLN A 26 15.10 15.95 -19.98
CA GLN A 26 14.07 15.39 -20.85
C GLN A 26 12.67 15.45 -20.22
N LEU A 27 12.59 15.20 -18.89
CA LEU A 27 11.31 15.35 -18.18
C LEU A 27 10.85 16.81 -18.13
N LEU A 28 11.76 17.75 -17.84
CA LEU A 28 11.43 19.19 -17.78
C LEU A 28 10.97 19.71 -19.13
N GLU A 29 11.58 19.26 -20.22
CA GLU A 29 11.19 19.60 -21.58
C GLU A 29 9.81 19.01 -21.94
N ALA A 30 9.61 17.72 -21.64
CA ALA A 30 8.37 17.01 -21.94
C ALA A 30 7.15 17.56 -21.20
N VAL A 31 7.32 18.14 -20.01
CA VAL A 31 6.20 18.72 -19.24
C VAL A 31 5.94 20.19 -19.54
N ALA A 32 6.78 20.86 -20.34
CA ALA A 32 6.76 22.30 -20.52
C ALA A 32 5.42 22.87 -21.00
N ASP A 33 4.71 22.12 -21.85
CA ASP A 33 3.48 22.56 -22.53
C ASP A 33 2.29 21.60 -22.37
N VAL A 34 2.28 20.78 -21.33
CA VAL A 34 1.19 19.82 -21.08
C VAL A 34 0.13 20.38 -20.14
N ASP A 35 -1.15 20.08 -20.41
CA ASP A 35 -2.28 20.41 -19.52
C ASP A 35 -2.46 19.41 -18.38
N ALA A 36 -2.07 18.15 -18.59
CA ALA A 36 -2.25 17.06 -17.64
C ALA A 36 -1.05 16.12 -17.64
N LEU A 37 -0.76 15.51 -16.50
CA LEU A 37 0.36 14.60 -16.30
C LEU A 37 -0.09 13.33 -15.59
N ILE A 38 0.22 12.16 -16.18
CA ILE A 38 0.13 10.86 -15.51
C ILE A 38 1.53 10.42 -15.13
N VAL A 39 1.74 10.13 -13.85
CA VAL A 39 3.00 9.55 -13.36
C VAL A 39 2.73 8.31 -12.52
N ARG A 40 3.69 7.38 -12.49
CA ARG A 40 3.65 6.24 -11.58
C ARG A 40 4.74 6.34 -10.51
N SER A 41 5.99 6.36 -10.89
CA SER A 41 7.14 6.36 -9.97
C SER A 41 8.00 7.62 -10.09
N ASP A 42 7.84 8.40 -11.15
CA ASP A 42 8.57 9.62 -11.38
C ASP A 42 8.26 10.66 -10.32
N LYS A 43 9.26 11.42 -9.92
CA LYS A 43 9.11 12.48 -8.93
C LYS A 43 8.62 13.76 -9.59
N VAL A 44 7.44 14.22 -9.19
CA VAL A 44 6.88 15.52 -9.57
C VAL A 44 7.28 16.54 -8.50
N THR A 45 8.50 17.05 -8.62
CA THR A 45 9.08 18.04 -7.70
C THR A 45 8.59 19.45 -8.00
N ALA A 46 8.86 20.41 -7.10
CA ALA A 46 8.58 21.82 -7.34
C ALA A 46 9.19 22.33 -8.66
N GLU A 47 10.37 21.84 -9.05
CA GLU A 47 11.02 22.18 -10.31
C GLU A 47 10.25 21.67 -11.54
N VAL A 48 9.78 20.42 -11.50
CA VAL A 48 8.92 19.84 -12.56
C VAL A 48 7.62 20.64 -12.68
N ILE A 49 7.00 20.97 -11.54
CA ILE A 49 5.79 21.78 -11.48
C ILE A 49 6.05 23.18 -12.06
N ALA A 50 7.18 23.80 -11.74
CA ALA A 50 7.54 25.13 -12.26
C ALA A 50 7.77 25.12 -13.79
N ALA A 51 8.36 24.04 -14.34
CA ALA A 51 8.58 23.89 -15.78
C ALA A 51 7.27 23.72 -16.55
N ALA A 52 6.28 23.06 -15.98
CA ALA A 52 4.98 22.73 -16.61
C ALA A 52 4.02 23.93 -16.60
N LYS A 53 4.16 24.84 -17.58
CA LYS A 53 3.47 26.15 -17.59
C LYS A 53 1.95 26.05 -17.64
N ASN A 54 1.41 25.11 -18.41
CA ASN A 54 -0.02 24.94 -18.66
C ASN A 54 -0.69 23.87 -17.77
N LEU A 55 0.07 23.22 -16.91
CA LEU A 55 -0.38 22.08 -16.13
C LEU A 55 -1.56 22.42 -15.20
N LYS A 56 -2.66 21.69 -15.32
CA LYS A 56 -3.89 21.83 -14.56
C LYS A 56 -4.09 20.67 -13.55
N ILE A 57 -3.60 19.47 -13.94
CA ILE A 57 -3.81 18.25 -13.15
C ILE A 57 -2.62 17.32 -13.25
N VAL A 58 -2.26 16.72 -12.12
CA VAL A 58 -1.36 15.55 -12.01
C VAL A 58 -2.15 14.39 -11.46
N VAL A 59 -2.14 13.24 -12.13
CA VAL A 59 -2.69 12.00 -11.57
C VAL A 59 -1.58 10.99 -11.35
N ARG A 60 -1.37 10.62 -10.09
CA ARG A 60 -0.50 9.51 -9.73
C ARG A 60 -1.22 8.19 -9.94
N ALA A 61 -0.79 7.39 -10.90
CA ALA A 61 -1.34 6.06 -11.18
C ALA A 61 -0.96 5.07 -10.07
N GLY A 62 -1.75 5.05 -9.00
CA GLY A 62 -1.59 4.22 -7.79
C GLY A 62 -2.12 4.92 -6.55
N ALA A 63 -2.07 4.23 -5.38
CA ALA A 63 -2.66 4.72 -4.14
C ALA A 63 -1.79 5.75 -3.39
N GLY A 64 -0.49 5.49 -3.24
CA GLY A 64 0.45 6.45 -2.62
C GLY A 64 0.74 7.61 -3.57
N TYR A 65 1.08 8.77 -3.04
CA TYR A 65 1.42 9.98 -3.81
C TYR A 65 2.61 10.73 -3.21
N ASP A 66 3.45 10.03 -2.47
CA ASP A 66 4.65 10.56 -1.80
C ASP A 66 5.70 11.11 -2.79
N ASN A 67 5.56 10.79 -4.08
CA ASN A 67 6.42 11.25 -5.17
C ASN A 67 5.96 12.58 -5.82
N VAL A 68 4.87 13.20 -5.33
CA VAL A 68 4.36 14.49 -5.84
C VAL A 68 4.48 15.57 -4.77
N ASP A 69 5.05 16.69 -5.12
CA ASP A 69 5.11 17.88 -4.25
C ASP A 69 3.74 18.58 -4.21
N LEU A 70 2.93 18.19 -3.20
CA LEU A 70 1.57 18.72 -3.05
C LEU A 70 1.56 20.23 -2.76
N ALA A 71 2.53 20.72 -1.99
CA ALA A 71 2.58 22.14 -1.63
C ALA A 71 2.85 23.01 -2.87
N ALA A 72 3.84 22.62 -3.69
CA ALA A 72 4.14 23.31 -4.93
C ALA A 72 2.97 23.25 -5.93
N ALA A 73 2.28 22.12 -6.03
CA ALA A 73 1.11 21.98 -6.88
C ALA A 73 -0.05 22.87 -6.42
N SER A 74 -0.36 22.87 -5.11
CA SER A 74 -1.42 23.71 -4.53
C SER A 74 -1.13 25.20 -4.69
N ALA A 75 0.12 25.64 -4.52
CA ALA A 75 0.53 27.03 -4.72
C ALA A 75 0.27 27.55 -6.15
N ARG A 76 0.19 26.64 -7.14
CA ARG A 76 -0.13 26.94 -8.53
C ARG A 76 -1.57 26.61 -8.92
N GLY A 77 -2.41 26.18 -7.98
CA GLY A 77 -3.79 25.75 -8.27
C GLY A 77 -3.90 24.46 -9.09
N ILE A 78 -2.82 23.66 -9.13
CA ILE A 78 -2.80 22.38 -9.85
C ILE A 78 -3.45 21.33 -8.99
N VAL A 79 -4.43 20.61 -9.55
CA VAL A 79 -5.11 19.49 -8.88
C VAL A 79 -4.18 18.27 -8.90
N VAL A 80 -4.00 17.62 -7.74
CA VAL A 80 -3.29 16.34 -7.66
C VAL A 80 -4.28 15.26 -7.26
N MET A 81 -4.36 14.19 -8.05
CA MET A 81 -5.19 13.02 -7.75
C MET A 81 -4.35 11.74 -7.69
N ASN A 82 -4.90 10.73 -7.06
CA ASN A 82 -4.38 9.37 -7.07
C ASN A 82 -5.44 8.39 -7.60
N THR A 83 -5.08 7.11 -7.78
CA THR A 83 -6.01 6.06 -8.21
C THR A 83 -6.17 5.01 -7.10
N PRO A 84 -6.95 5.30 -6.03
CA PRO A 84 -7.11 4.40 -4.91
C PRO A 84 -7.83 3.11 -5.34
N GLY A 85 -7.43 1.99 -4.75
CA GLY A 85 -8.10 0.70 -4.97
C GLY A 85 -7.61 -0.10 -6.18
N GLN A 86 -6.97 0.53 -7.17
CA GLN A 86 -6.61 -0.14 -8.44
C GLN A 86 -5.56 -1.24 -8.29
N ASN A 87 -4.72 -1.16 -7.29
CA ASN A 87 -3.68 -2.14 -6.96
C ASN A 87 -4.02 -2.99 -5.72
N SER A 88 -5.20 -2.82 -5.15
CA SER A 88 -5.51 -3.41 -3.84
C SER A 88 -5.56 -4.93 -3.88
N ASN A 89 -6.00 -5.52 -5.00
CA ASN A 89 -6.04 -6.97 -5.15
C ASN A 89 -4.63 -7.58 -5.18
N ALA A 90 -3.71 -6.98 -5.90
CA ALA A 90 -2.32 -7.42 -5.95
C ALA A 90 -1.66 -7.43 -4.56
N VAL A 91 -1.85 -6.34 -3.78
CA VAL A 91 -1.34 -6.26 -2.40
C VAL A 91 -1.98 -7.32 -1.51
N ALA A 92 -3.29 -7.56 -1.65
CA ALA A 92 -4.00 -8.57 -0.85
C ALA A 92 -3.51 -9.99 -1.14
N GLU A 93 -3.25 -10.31 -2.40
CA GLU A 93 -2.70 -11.60 -2.80
C GLU A 93 -1.28 -11.80 -2.27
N LEU A 94 -0.43 -10.78 -2.38
CA LEU A 94 0.92 -10.84 -1.82
C LEU A 94 0.89 -11.03 -0.30
N ALA A 95 0.04 -10.32 0.44
CA ALA A 95 -0.07 -10.48 1.89
C ALA A 95 -0.41 -11.93 2.29
N LEU A 96 -1.36 -12.55 1.61
CA LEU A 96 -1.71 -13.95 1.85
C LEU A 96 -0.62 -14.94 1.42
N ALA A 97 0.03 -14.69 0.28
CA ALA A 97 1.18 -15.47 -0.15
C ALA A 97 2.32 -15.43 0.89
N MET A 98 2.58 -14.26 1.48
CA MET A 98 3.55 -14.08 2.58
C MET A 98 3.15 -14.86 3.83
N MET A 99 1.87 -14.90 4.20
CA MET A 99 1.39 -15.71 5.32
C MET A 99 1.62 -17.21 5.06
N ILE A 100 1.28 -17.69 3.85
CA ILE A 100 1.52 -19.08 3.44
C ILE A 100 3.03 -19.38 3.44
N PHE A 101 3.85 -18.52 2.90
CA PHE A 101 5.30 -18.66 2.85
C PHE A 101 5.91 -18.82 4.25
N MET A 102 5.52 -17.97 5.20
CA MET A 102 6.00 -18.03 6.58
C MET A 102 5.47 -19.26 7.33
N SER A 103 4.20 -19.63 7.16
CA SER A 103 3.62 -20.81 7.79
C SER A 103 4.22 -22.13 7.27
N ARG A 104 4.75 -22.13 6.04
CA ARG A 104 5.42 -23.29 5.42
C ARG A 104 6.95 -23.20 5.49
N ASN A 105 7.49 -22.57 6.57
CA ASN A 105 8.93 -22.45 6.83
C ASN A 105 9.73 -21.85 5.65
N ARG A 106 9.15 -20.87 4.95
CA ARG A 106 9.75 -20.24 3.76
C ARG A 106 10.03 -21.25 2.64
N PHE A 107 9.17 -22.29 2.52
CA PHE A 107 9.29 -23.41 1.60
C PHE A 107 10.61 -24.20 1.75
N THR A 108 11.21 -24.18 2.93
CA THR A 108 12.36 -25.03 3.27
C THR A 108 11.87 -26.32 3.96
N PRO A 109 12.63 -27.42 3.89
CA PRO A 109 12.26 -28.67 4.58
C PRO A 109 11.96 -28.47 6.06
N GLY A 110 10.93 -29.12 6.56
CA GLY A 110 10.48 -29.08 7.95
C GLY A 110 8.95 -29.02 8.06
N THR A 111 8.44 -29.31 9.25
CA THR A 111 7.00 -29.26 9.54
C THR A 111 6.55 -27.80 9.64
N GLY A 112 5.63 -27.40 8.77
CA GLY A 112 4.96 -26.09 8.82
C GLY A 112 3.62 -26.15 9.54
N THR A 113 2.86 -25.06 9.42
CA THR A 113 1.49 -24.93 9.93
C THR A 113 0.52 -24.56 8.81
N GLU A 114 -0.78 -24.62 9.08
CA GLU A 114 -1.84 -24.22 8.16
C GLU A 114 -2.43 -22.87 8.58
N LEU A 115 -3.07 -22.18 7.63
CA LEU A 115 -3.83 -20.96 7.91
C LEU A 115 -5.24 -21.25 8.38
N GLN A 116 -5.81 -22.40 7.96
CA GLN A 116 -7.16 -22.80 8.33
C GLN A 116 -7.35 -22.82 9.85
N GLY A 117 -8.43 -22.24 10.33
CA GLY A 117 -8.76 -22.14 11.75
C GLY A 117 -7.97 -21.10 12.54
N LYS A 118 -6.92 -20.51 11.96
CA LYS A 118 -6.14 -19.43 12.58
C LYS A 118 -6.88 -18.09 12.50
N THR A 119 -6.57 -17.19 13.43
CA THR A 119 -7.15 -15.84 13.43
C THR A 119 -6.28 -14.88 12.63
N LEU A 120 -6.89 -14.25 11.62
CA LEU A 120 -6.32 -13.17 10.85
C LEU A 120 -6.83 -11.82 11.37
N GLY A 121 -5.96 -11.04 11.97
CA GLY A 121 -6.22 -9.65 12.33
C GLY A 121 -5.86 -8.71 11.20
N ILE A 122 -6.74 -7.75 10.93
CA ILE A 122 -6.56 -6.75 9.88
C ILE A 122 -6.54 -5.36 10.52
N HIS A 123 -5.40 -4.69 10.47
CA HIS A 123 -5.23 -3.33 10.96
C HIS A 123 -5.42 -2.33 9.82
N ALA A 124 -6.53 -1.64 9.82
CA ALA A 124 -7.21 -0.84 8.81
C ALA A 124 -7.98 -1.68 7.77
N TYR A 125 -9.28 -1.41 7.69
CA TYR A 125 -10.23 -2.18 6.89
C TYR A 125 -10.70 -1.41 5.64
N GLY A 126 -9.74 -0.75 4.96
CA GLY A 126 -9.93 -0.06 3.68
C GLY A 126 -9.91 -1.03 2.48
N ASN A 127 -9.57 -0.50 1.29
CA ASN A 127 -9.58 -1.28 0.02
C ASN A 127 -8.76 -2.58 0.09
N VAL A 128 -7.54 -2.53 0.62
CA VAL A 128 -6.68 -3.72 0.74
C VAL A 128 -7.16 -4.63 1.87
N GLY A 129 -7.40 -4.08 3.06
CA GLY A 129 -7.81 -4.85 4.24
C GLY A 129 -9.06 -5.68 3.99
N ARG A 130 -10.06 -5.12 3.31
CA ARG A 130 -11.29 -5.84 2.93
C ARG A 130 -11.01 -7.03 2.01
N LEU A 131 -10.14 -6.86 1.02
CA LEU A 131 -9.78 -7.94 0.11
C LEU A 131 -8.97 -9.04 0.83
N VAL A 132 -8.04 -8.66 1.72
CA VAL A 132 -7.32 -9.61 2.57
C VAL A 132 -8.29 -10.38 3.46
N GLY A 133 -9.27 -9.69 4.07
CA GLY A 133 -10.28 -10.32 4.91
C GLY A 133 -11.12 -11.35 4.15
N ARG A 134 -11.67 -10.98 3.01
CA ARG A 134 -12.47 -11.88 2.15
C ARG A 134 -11.68 -13.11 1.70
N LYS A 135 -10.43 -12.89 1.24
CA LYS A 135 -9.55 -13.97 0.79
C LYS A 135 -9.09 -14.85 1.98
N GLY A 136 -8.79 -14.27 3.14
CA GLY A 136 -8.46 -15.01 4.37
C GLY A 136 -9.60 -15.91 4.82
N LYS A 137 -10.85 -15.42 4.75
CA LYS A 137 -12.03 -16.26 5.00
C LYS A 137 -12.15 -17.43 4.02
N ALA A 138 -11.89 -17.20 2.75
CA ALA A 138 -11.92 -18.27 1.74
C ALA A 138 -10.85 -19.34 1.99
N LEU A 139 -9.75 -18.99 2.69
CA LEU A 139 -8.74 -19.94 3.19
C LEU A 139 -9.11 -20.59 4.54
N GLY A 140 -10.32 -20.36 5.05
CA GLY A 140 -10.81 -20.97 6.31
C GLY A 140 -10.28 -20.29 7.57
N MET A 141 -9.78 -19.05 7.48
CA MET A 141 -9.34 -18.27 8.65
C MET A 141 -10.53 -17.62 9.39
N ASN A 142 -10.37 -17.41 10.69
CA ASN A 142 -11.23 -16.53 11.48
C ASN A 142 -10.75 -15.09 11.29
N VAL A 143 -11.57 -14.19 10.74
CA VAL A 143 -11.13 -12.84 10.42
C VAL A 143 -11.71 -11.83 11.39
N VAL A 144 -10.82 -11.03 11.97
CA VAL A 144 -11.13 -9.89 12.83
C VAL A 144 -10.46 -8.63 12.27
N ALA A 145 -11.07 -7.46 12.47
CA ALA A 145 -10.49 -6.23 11.95
C ALA A 145 -10.74 -5.03 12.89
N TYR A 146 -9.81 -4.08 12.83
CA TYR A 146 -9.91 -2.79 13.49
C TYR A 146 -9.65 -1.66 12.48
N ASP A 147 -10.54 -0.68 12.45
CA ASP A 147 -10.37 0.57 11.70
C ASP A 147 -11.10 1.68 12.46
N PRO A 148 -10.40 2.71 12.98
CA PRO A 148 -11.02 3.78 13.76
C PRO A 148 -11.88 4.72 12.90
N PHE A 149 -11.69 4.72 11.58
CA PHE A 149 -12.43 5.59 10.65
C PHE A 149 -13.71 4.95 10.11
N ILE A 150 -13.92 3.65 10.34
CA ILE A 150 -15.14 2.94 9.96
C ILE A 150 -15.98 2.70 11.22
N ALA A 151 -16.85 3.68 11.53
CA ALA A 151 -17.74 3.59 12.69
C ALA A 151 -18.83 2.52 12.51
N ASP A 152 -19.38 2.42 11.29
CA ASP A 152 -20.45 1.48 10.96
C ASP A 152 -19.95 0.02 10.92
N GLY A 153 -20.50 -0.81 11.78
CA GLY A 153 -20.24 -2.25 11.84
C GLY A 153 -20.72 -3.00 10.59
N ALA A 154 -21.70 -2.49 9.87
CA ALA A 154 -22.29 -3.15 8.70
C ALA A 154 -21.28 -3.45 7.59
N VAL A 155 -20.23 -2.63 7.45
CA VAL A 155 -19.15 -2.88 6.48
C VAL A 155 -18.39 -4.17 6.81
N PHE A 156 -18.16 -4.44 8.09
CA PHE A 156 -17.47 -5.65 8.54
C PHE A 156 -18.40 -6.86 8.45
N GLU A 157 -19.65 -6.70 8.87
CA GLU A 157 -20.69 -7.74 8.84
C GLU A 157 -20.97 -8.22 7.41
N ALA A 158 -21.06 -7.30 6.45
CA ALA A 158 -21.25 -7.62 5.03
C ALA A 158 -20.15 -8.55 4.46
N ASP A 159 -18.92 -8.43 4.98
CA ASP A 159 -17.81 -9.30 4.63
C ASP A 159 -17.72 -10.52 5.58
N GLY A 160 -18.61 -10.61 6.59
CA GLY A 160 -18.61 -11.63 7.65
C GLY A 160 -17.34 -11.58 8.49
N VAL A 161 -16.81 -10.38 8.76
CA VAL A 161 -15.62 -10.10 9.55
C VAL A 161 -16.06 -9.52 10.90
N LYS A 162 -15.43 -9.95 11.99
CA LYS A 162 -15.72 -9.39 13.31
C LYS A 162 -14.93 -8.11 13.53
N LYS A 163 -15.63 -6.99 13.77
CA LYS A 163 -14.99 -5.76 14.24
C LYS A 163 -14.59 -5.91 15.70
N VAL A 164 -13.35 -5.53 16.04
CA VAL A 164 -12.86 -5.42 17.43
C VAL A 164 -12.83 -3.97 17.89
N ALA A 165 -12.84 -3.76 19.21
CA ALA A 165 -13.02 -2.43 19.80
C ALA A 165 -11.73 -1.60 19.83
N SER A 166 -10.55 -2.24 19.88
CA SER A 166 -9.27 -1.55 19.96
C SER A 166 -8.16 -2.25 19.20
N VAL A 167 -7.05 -1.54 19.00
CA VAL A 167 -5.85 -2.09 18.39
C VAL A 167 -5.22 -3.16 19.28
N GLU A 168 -5.24 -2.99 20.58
CA GLU A 168 -4.71 -3.95 21.56
C GLU A 168 -5.51 -5.26 21.53
N GLU A 169 -6.84 -5.17 21.43
CA GLU A 169 -7.69 -6.37 21.24
C GLU A 169 -7.34 -7.09 19.95
N LEU A 170 -7.16 -6.34 18.86
CA LEU A 170 -6.80 -6.89 17.57
C LEU A 170 -5.51 -7.75 17.67
N TYR A 171 -4.44 -7.18 18.24
CA TYR A 171 -3.16 -7.87 18.34
C TYR A 171 -3.24 -9.09 19.24
N ARG A 172 -3.92 -8.99 20.37
CA ARG A 172 -4.04 -10.08 21.37
C ARG A 172 -4.70 -11.35 20.80
N VAL A 173 -5.53 -11.23 19.78
CA VAL A 173 -6.28 -12.38 19.23
C VAL A 173 -5.73 -12.89 17.90
N SER A 174 -4.73 -12.23 17.32
CA SER A 174 -4.29 -12.48 15.94
C SER A 174 -3.10 -13.42 15.86
N ASP A 175 -3.29 -14.60 15.27
CA ASP A 175 -2.19 -15.50 14.88
C ASP A 175 -1.38 -14.91 13.72
N PHE A 176 -2.07 -14.25 12.79
CA PHE A 176 -1.51 -13.45 11.71
C PHE A 176 -2.08 -12.05 11.80
N LEU A 177 -1.24 -11.04 11.84
CA LEU A 177 -1.67 -9.65 11.81
C LEU A 177 -1.18 -8.97 10.53
N SER A 178 -2.11 -8.48 9.73
CA SER A 178 -1.82 -7.79 8.46
C SER A 178 -2.04 -6.30 8.57
N LEU A 179 -0.99 -5.52 8.27
CA LEU A 179 -1.00 -4.07 8.33
C LEU A 179 -1.42 -3.46 6.99
N HIS A 180 -2.38 -2.53 7.05
CA HIS A 180 -2.87 -1.76 5.89
C HIS A 180 -3.05 -0.28 6.23
N ILE A 181 -2.45 0.18 7.33
CA ILE A 181 -2.49 1.57 7.81
C ILE A 181 -1.58 2.48 6.96
N PRO A 182 -1.98 3.74 6.70
CA PRO A 182 -1.09 4.73 6.09
C PRO A 182 -0.02 5.19 7.09
N ALA A 183 1.08 5.74 6.59
CA ALA A 183 2.07 6.43 7.41
C ALA A 183 1.63 7.90 7.62
N THR A 184 1.11 8.20 8.80
CA THR A 184 0.72 9.54 9.25
C THR A 184 1.49 9.92 10.51
N ALA A 185 1.34 11.15 11.00
CA ALA A 185 1.93 11.56 12.27
C ALA A 185 1.51 10.66 13.45
N GLN A 186 0.29 10.08 13.40
CA GLN A 186 -0.25 9.23 14.46
C GLN A 186 0.17 7.76 14.31
N THR A 187 0.48 7.30 13.09
CA THR A 187 0.77 5.88 12.83
C THR A 187 2.26 5.59 12.67
N LYS A 188 3.11 6.59 12.47
CA LYS A 188 4.56 6.42 12.43
C LYS A 188 5.07 5.87 13.75
N GLY A 189 5.83 4.75 13.69
CA GLY A 189 6.40 4.09 14.86
C GLY A 189 5.35 3.53 15.83
N SER A 190 4.09 3.41 15.43
CA SER A 190 3.03 2.94 16.35
C SER A 190 3.01 1.42 16.55
N ILE A 191 3.69 0.68 15.68
CA ILE A 191 3.73 -0.79 15.73
C ILE A 191 5.09 -1.23 16.25
N GLY A 192 5.14 -1.61 17.52
CA GLY A 192 6.40 -1.93 18.21
C GLY A 192 6.23 -2.98 19.30
N TYR A 193 7.03 -2.82 20.35
CA TYR A 193 7.22 -3.81 21.39
C TYR A 193 5.92 -4.28 22.04
N ASP A 194 5.12 -3.36 22.63
CA ASP A 194 3.95 -3.73 23.44
C ASP A 194 2.89 -4.49 22.63
N LEU A 195 2.63 -4.04 21.40
CA LEU A 195 1.68 -4.72 20.51
C LEU A 195 2.17 -6.10 20.13
N MET A 196 3.43 -6.26 19.74
CA MET A 196 3.99 -7.57 19.39
C MET A 196 4.04 -8.53 20.58
N MET A 197 4.38 -8.04 21.77
CA MET A 197 4.39 -8.85 22.98
C MET A 197 3.00 -9.37 23.37
N SER A 198 1.94 -8.64 22.99
CA SER A 198 0.56 -9.04 23.28
C SER A 198 0.02 -10.13 22.34
N MET A 199 0.69 -10.40 21.21
CA MET A 199 0.24 -11.37 20.22
C MET A 199 0.29 -12.82 20.74
N PRO A 200 -0.55 -13.73 20.20
CA PRO A 200 -0.52 -15.15 20.53
C PRO A 200 0.85 -15.79 20.29
N LYS A 201 1.08 -16.97 20.89
CA LYS A 201 2.30 -17.74 20.68
C LYS A 201 2.43 -18.16 19.20
N GLY A 202 3.59 -17.91 18.59
CA GLY A 202 3.90 -18.26 17.21
C GLY A 202 3.32 -17.29 16.17
N ALA A 203 2.80 -16.14 16.61
CA ALA A 203 2.15 -15.17 15.73
C ALA A 203 3.11 -14.56 14.70
N THR A 204 2.54 -14.11 13.59
CA THR A 204 3.25 -13.48 12.48
C THR A 204 2.70 -12.09 12.19
N LEU A 205 3.57 -11.07 12.26
CA LEU A 205 3.27 -9.73 11.77
C LEU A 205 3.58 -9.63 10.28
N VAL A 206 2.62 -9.17 9.48
CA VAL A 206 2.73 -9.01 8.01
C VAL A 206 2.59 -7.54 7.65
N ASN A 207 3.62 -6.95 7.07
CA ASN A 207 3.61 -5.55 6.68
C ASN A 207 3.74 -5.37 5.17
N THR A 208 2.63 -5.13 4.49
CA THR A 208 2.58 -4.70 3.08
C THR A 208 2.12 -3.24 2.95
N ALA A 209 2.13 -2.50 4.06
CA ALA A 209 1.68 -1.10 4.13
C ALA A 209 2.84 -0.11 3.93
N ARG A 210 3.49 0.29 5.03
CA ARG A 210 4.59 1.25 5.05
C ARG A 210 5.62 0.83 6.12
N LYS A 211 6.92 1.01 5.84
CA LYS A 211 7.97 0.74 6.84
C LYS A 211 7.92 1.72 8.01
N GLU A 212 7.53 2.95 7.74
CA GLU A 212 7.48 4.05 8.71
C GLU A 212 6.49 3.81 9.87
N VAL A 213 5.55 2.88 9.73
CA VAL A 213 4.62 2.55 10.83
C VAL A 213 5.25 1.65 11.89
N ILE A 214 6.39 1.03 11.57
CA ILE A 214 7.12 0.13 12.46
C ILE A 214 8.06 0.92 13.36
N ASP A 215 8.00 0.67 14.66
CA ASP A 215 9.07 0.95 15.61
C ASP A 215 10.10 -0.18 15.51
N GLU A 216 11.17 0.07 14.75
CA GLU A 216 12.17 -0.94 14.42
C GLU A 216 12.89 -1.47 15.66
N GLU A 217 13.20 -0.61 16.64
CA GLU A 217 13.83 -0.99 17.93
C GLU A 217 12.87 -1.84 18.77
N GLY A 218 11.62 -1.45 18.85
CA GLY A 218 10.56 -2.18 19.55
C GLY A 218 10.34 -3.58 18.97
N VAL A 219 10.37 -3.72 17.64
CA VAL A 219 10.28 -5.04 16.96
C VAL A 219 11.48 -5.92 17.27
N VAL A 220 12.71 -5.37 17.20
CA VAL A 220 13.94 -6.12 17.56
C VAL A 220 13.86 -6.61 19.01
N ARG A 221 13.46 -5.75 19.94
CA ARG A 221 13.32 -6.10 21.34
C ARG A 221 12.28 -7.20 21.56
N ALA A 222 11.08 -7.07 20.98
CA ALA A 222 10.02 -8.06 21.12
C ALA A 222 10.43 -9.43 20.55
N MET A 223 11.06 -9.46 19.39
CA MET A 223 11.51 -10.70 18.76
C MET A 223 12.72 -11.34 19.45
N THR A 224 13.49 -10.56 20.22
CA THR A 224 14.58 -11.06 21.07
C THR A 224 14.00 -11.77 22.29
N GLU A 225 13.01 -11.18 22.96
CA GLU A 225 12.37 -11.74 24.15
C GLU A 225 11.38 -12.88 23.80
N ARG A 226 10.76 -12.83 22.61
CA ARG A 226 9.78 -13.79 22.09
C ARG A 226 10.35 -14.51 20.88
N GLU A 227 11.01 -15.64 21.07
CA GLU A 227 11.63 -16.43 20.00
C GLU A 227 10.62 -17.09 19.04
N ASP A 228 9.35 -17.09 19.39
CA ASP A 228 8.25 -17.64 18.61
C ASP A 228 7.65 -16.66 17.60
N LEU A 229 7.87 -15.34 17.78
CA LEU A 229 7.32 -14.30 16.88
C LEU A 229 8.02 -14.29 15.53
N LYS A 230 7.25 -13.93 14.50
CA LYS A 230 7.72 -13.81 13.12
C LYS A 230 7.33 -12.46 12.52
N TYR A 231 8.18 -11.93 11.64
CA TYR A 231 7.91 -10.69 10.91
C TYR A 231 8.20 -10.86 9.42
N ILE A 232 7.25 -10.47 8.56
CA ILE A 232 7.39 -10.53 7.10
C ILE A 232 6.90 -9.22 6.48
N THR A 233 7.65 -8.70 5.51
CA THR A 233 7.33 -7.43 4.87
C THR A 233 7.69 -7.42 3.38
N ASP A 234 6.97 -6.62 2.60
CA ASP A 234 7.32 -6.33 1.20
C ASP A 234 8.19 -5.07 1.04
N ILE A 235 8.64 -4.51 2.16
CA ILE A 235 9.54 -3.34 2.19
C ILE A 235 10.60 -3.60 3.26
N ALA A 236 11.87 -3.68 2.85
CA ALA A 236 12.96 -3.81 3.79
C ALA A 236 12.93 -2.69 4.85
N ALA A 237 13.06 -3.07 6.12
CA ALA A 237 13.22 -2.15 7.24
C ALA A 237 14.55 -1.38 7.15
N GLY A 238 14.69 -0.26 7.85
CA GLY A 238 15.96 0.47 7.92
C GLY A 238 17.08 -0.38 8.53
N ASN A 239 16.73 -1.23 9.49
CA ASN A 239 17.63 -2.17 10.18
C ASN A 239 17.53 -3.61 9.65
N GLN A 240 17.16 -3.83 8.38
CA GLN A 240 16.91 -5.18 7.83
C GLN A 240 18.09 -6.14 8.02
N ALA A 241 19.32 -5.66 7.86
CA ALA A 241 20.53 -6.49 8.04
C ALA A 241 20.61 -7.05 9.49
N GLU A 242 20.32 -6.23 10.48
CA GLU A 242 20.24 -6.64 11.89
C GLU A 242 19.15 -7.69 12.12
N LEU A 243 17.96 -7.47 11.53
CA LEU A 243 16.85 -8.41 11.63
C LEU A 243 17.20 -9.78 11.03
N ASP A 244 17.83 -9.78 9.86
CA ASP A 244 18.24 -11.02 9.16
C ASP A 244 19.32 -11.78 9.96
N GLU A 245 20.30 -11.06 10.52
CA GLU A 245 21.37 -11.64 11.32
C GLU A 245 20.84 -12.26 12.64
N LYS A 246 20.04 -11.49 13.38
CA LYS A 246 19.54 -11.90 14.70
C LYS A 246 18.44 -12.96 14.63
N PHE A 247 17.55 -12.88 13.66
CA PHE A 247 16.31 -13.66 13.66
C PHE A 247 16.20 -14.68 12.52
N GLY A 248 17.03 -14.59 11.50
CA GLY A 248 17.17 -15.59 10.45
C GLY A 248 15.84 -15.94 9.78
N LYS A 249 15.38 -17.20 9.95
CA LYS A 249 14.15 -17.69 9.31
C LYS A 249 12.86 -17.08 9.86
N ARG A 250 12.91 -16.38 10.99
CA ARG A 250 11.73 -15.72 11.58
C ARG A 250 11.40 -14.39 10.92
N VAL A 251 12.31 -13.84 10.11
CA VAL A 251 12.13 -12.59 9.38
C VAL A 251 12.28 -12.82 7.88
N PHE A 252 11.52 -12.08 7.08
CA PHE A 252 11.70 -12.02 5.64
C PHE A 252 11.28 -10.64 5.12
N ALA A 253 12.08 -10.06 4.25
CA ALA A 253 11.71 -8.89 3.47
C ALA A 253 12.00 -9.12 1.98
N THR A 254 11.13 -8.62 1.11
CA THR A 254 11.45 -8.57 -0.32
C THR A 254 12.53 -7.53 -0.60
N ALA A 255 13.36 -7.74 -1.61
CA ALA A 255 14.46 -6.83 -1.96
C ALA A 255 13.97 -5.41 -2.34
N LYS A 256 12.75 -5.29 -2.78
CA LYS A 256 12.06 -4.03 -3.08
C LYS A 256 10.56 -4.19 -2.87
N LYS A 257 9.84 -3.08 -2.74
CA LYS A 257 8.40 -3.10 -2.62
C LYS A 257 7.73 -3.80 -3.81
N MET A 258 6.91 -4.82 -3.53
CA MET A 258 6.28 -5.67 -4.55
C MET A 258 4.75 -5.64 -4.54
N GLY A 259 4.12 -5.15 -3.49
CA GLY A 259 2.67 -5.30 -3.30
C GLY A 259 1.81 -4.89 -4.48
N ALA A 260 2.24 -3.88 -5.24
CA ALA A 260 1.51 -3.35 -6.41
C ALA A 260 2.14 -3.74 -7.76
N GLU A 261 3.17 -4.60 -7.78
CA GLU A 261 3.94 -4.93 -8.99
C GLU A 261 3.33 -6.12 -9.74
N THR A 262 2.11 -5.94 -10.26
CA THR A 262 1.45 -6.86 -11.19
C THR A 262 1.05 -6.14 -12.48
N ALA A 263 0.95 -6.87 -13.58
CA ALA A 263 0.53 -6.32 -14.87
C ALA A 263 -0.86 -5.68 -14.77
N GLU A 264 -1.78 -6.35 -14.09
CA GLU A 264 -3.16 -5.90 -13.89
C GLU A 264 -3.23 -4.62 -13.06
N ALA A 265 -2.49 -4.54 -11.95
CA ALA A 265 -2.45 -3.34 -11.11
C ALA A 265 -1.89 -2.13 -11.88
N ASN A 266 -0.87 -2.36 -12.72
CA ASN A 266 -0.28 -1.32 -13.56
C ASN A 266 -1.27 -0.82 -14.62
N VAL A 267 -1.94 -1.74 -15.32
CA VAL A 267 -2.95 -1.42 -16.34
C VAL A 267 -4.12 -0.68 -15.70
N ASN A 268 -4.71 -1.23 -14.63
CA ASN A 268 -5.88 -0.64 -13.96
C ASN A 268 -5.60 0.77 -13.43
N ALA A 269 -4.42 0.98 -12.81
CA ALA A 269 -4.05 2.30 -12.31
C ALA A 269 -3.87 3.32 -13.45
N GLY A 270 -3.29 2.91 -14.57
CA GLY A 270 -3.12 3.76 -15.75
C GLY A 270 -4.46 4.13 -16.40
N LEU A 271 -5.35 3.16 -16.59
CA LEU A 271 -6.70 3.40 -17.13
C LEU A 271 -7.52 4.32 -16.22
N ALA A 272 -7.47 4.09 -14.90
CA ALA A 272 -8.14 4.95 -13.94
C ALA A 272 -7.60 6.40 -13.99
N ALA A 273 -6.27 6.56 -14.10
CA ALA A 273 -5.66 7.88 -14.21
C ALA A 273 -6.10 8.62 -15.49
N ALA A 274 -6.13 7.95 -16.63
CA ALA A 274 -6.61 8.53 -17.88
C ALA A 274 -8.08 8.97 -17.78
N ASN A 275 -8.95 8.11 -17.23
CA ASN A 275 -10.37 8.45 -17.03
C ASN A 275 -10.55 9.64 -16.07
N GLN A 276 -9.76 9.73 -14.99
CA GLN A 276 -9.82 10.86 -14.07
C GLN A 276 -9.40 12.17 -14.73
N ILE A 277 -8.35 12.16 -15.57
CA ILE A 277 -7.93 13.34 -16.33
C ILE A 277 -9.03 13.79 -17.28
N VAL A 278 -9.59 12.88 -18.06
CA VAL A 278 -10.67 13.20 -19.01
C VAL A 278 -11.89 13.77 -18.27
N ASP A 279 -12.28 13.17 -17.15
CA ASP A 279 -13.41 13.64 -16.36
C ASP A 279 -13.14 14.98 -15.69
N PHE A 280 -11.92 15.22 -15.22
CA PHE A 280 -11.53 16.54 -14.70
C PHE A 280 -11.54 17.61 -15.80
N LEU A 281 -10.95 17.35 -16.96
CA LEU A 281 -10.88 18.35 -18.03
C LEU A 281 -12.25 18.68 -18.65
N LYS A 282 -13.18 17.70 -18.70
CA LYS A 282 -14.53 17.88 -19.25
C LYS A 282 -15.53 18.41 -18.23
N ASN A 283 -15.47 17.92 -16.99
CA ASN A 283 -16.53 18.10 -15.98
C ASN A 283 -16.05 18.79 -14.70
N GLY A 284 -14.75 19.06 -14.53
CA GLY A 284 -14.18 19.61 -13.32
C GLY A 284 -14.22 18.66 -12.11
N ASN A 285 -14.34 17.34 -12.34
CA ASN A 285 -14.45 16.38 -11.24
C ASN A 285 -13.13 16.26 -10.46
N THR A 286 -13.19 16.52 -9.15
CA THR A 286 -12.04 16.46 -8.23
C THR A 286 -12.22 15.42 -7.13
N ARG A 287 -13.02 14.37 -7.36
CA ARG A 287 -13.37 13.35 -6.35
C ARG A 287 -12.14 12.74 -5.67
N PHE A 288 -11.07 12.51 -6.40
CA PHE A 288 -9.85 11.86 -5.90
C PHE A 288 -8.72 12.84 -5.59
N GLN A 289 -9.03 14.13 -5.44
CA GLN A 289 -8.03 15.15 -5.13
C GLN A 289 -7.44 14.95 -3.74
N VAL A 290 -6.09 14.98 -3.67
CA VAL A 290 -5.30 14.74 -2.45
C VAL A 290 -4.64 16.00 -1.89
N ASN A 291 -4.62 17.08 -2.63
CA ASN A 291 -4.03 18.37 -2.23
C ASN A 291 -5.10 19.48 -2.01
N LYS A 292 -6.16 19.15 -1.28
CA LYS A 292 -7.22 20.09 -0.88
C LYS A 292 -6.73 21.07 0.15
#